data_edf6b040d36524d91851c9b447521b78
#
_entry.id   edf6b040d36524d91851c9b447521b78
#
_cell.length_a   1.000
_cell.length_b   1.000
_cell.length_c   1.000
_cell.angle_alpha   90.00
_cell.angle_beta   90.00
_cell.angle_gamma   90.00
#
_symmetry.space_group_name_H-M   'P 1'
#
loop_
_entity.id
_entity.type
_entity.pdbx_description
1 polymer ?
#
loop_
_entity_poly.entity_id
_entity_poly.type
_entity_poly.pdbx_seq_one_letter_code
_entity_poly.pdbx_strand_id
1 'polypeptide(L)'
;PLMFTGLGFLIIGNGFFKPNISTMVGQLYQAGDKRVDSAFTIFYMGINLGAFIAPLLCGYLGDTGNAADFRWGFMAACVGMIVSLILFITLKNKYLVTPTGEQIGEKPNSAREVKSETEVAAPVNYTAMGIWAAVFGGLLYLFHFV
;
A
#
# COMPACT_ATOMS: atom_id res chain seq x y z
N PRO A 1 2.53 -20.22 -16.46
CA PRO A 1 1.41 -20.20 -15.48
C PRO A 1 1.84 -19.60 -14.13
N LEU A 2 2.97 -20.01 -13.54
CA LEU A 2 3.45 -19.53 -12.21
C LEU A 2 3.64 -18.02 -12.13
N MET A 3 4.12 -17.39 -13.19
CA MET A 3 4.31 -15.93 -13.25
C MET A 3 2.99 -15.17 -13.09
N PHE A 4 1.93 -15.58 -13.79
CA PHE A 4 0.62 -14.95 -13.69
C PHE A 4 0.00 -15.14 -12.30
N THR A 5 0.20 -16.30 -11.68
CA THR A 5 -0.20 -16.55 -10.29
C THR A 5 0.51 -15.60 -9.33
N GLY A 6 1.83 -15.42 -9.48
CA GLY A 6 2.61 -14.47 -8.68
C GLY A 6 2.13 -13.03 -8.86
N LEU A 7 1.84 -12.60 -10.10
CA LEU A 7 1.27 -11.27 -10.37
C LEU A 7 -0.10 -11.10 -9.72
N GLY A 8 -0.96 -12.12 -9.74
CA GLY A 8 -2.25 -12.11 -9.04
C GLY A 8 -2.08 -11.87 -7.53
N PHE A 9 -1.16 -12.56 -6.87
CA PHE A 9 -0.86 -12.34 -5.46
C PHE A 9 -0.31 -10.94 -5.18
N LEU A 10 0.52 -10.37 -6.08
CA LEU A 10 1.00 -9.00 -5.95
C LEU A 10 -0.12 -7.98 -6.04
N ILE A 11 -1.07 -8.15 -6.95
CA ILE A 11 -2.23 -7.26 -7.10
C ILE A 11 -3.08 -7.28 -5.83
N ILE A 12 -3.41 -8.46 -5.32
CA ILE A 12 -4.19 -8.64 -4.10
C ILE A 12 -3.43 -8.03 -2.90
N GLY A 13 -2.15 -8.35 -2.74
CA GLY A 13 -1.30 -7.83 -1.67
C GLY A 13 -1.23 -6.30 -1.65
N ASN A 14 -1.00 -5.67 -2.80
CA ASN A 14 -1.00 -4.21 -2.93
C ASN A 14 -2.37 -3.59 -2.64
N GLY A 15 -3.45 -4.24 -3.06
CA GLY A 15 -4.82 -3.79 -2.80
C GLY A 15 -5.12 -3.68 -1.31
N PHE A 16 -4.65 -4.62 -0.51
CA PHE A 16 -4.81 -4.59 0.94
C PHE A 16 -3.77 -3.72 1.65
N PHE A 17 -2.55 -3.67 1.15
CA PHE A 17 -1.45 -2.97 1.81
C PHE A 17 -1.64 -1.45 1.82
N LYS A 18 -1.96 -0.86 0.66
CA LYS A 18 -2.02 0.59 0.48
C LYS A 18 -3.02 1.30 1.41
N PRO A 19 -4.30 0.89 1.51
CA PRO A 19 -5.25 1.53 2.42
C PRO A 19 -4.84 1.35 3.89
N ASN A 20 -4.35 0.17 4.28
CA ASN A 20 -3.96 -0.10 5.65
C ASN A 20 -2.80 0.79 6.11
N ILE A 21 -1.75 0.93 5.30
CA ILE A 21 -0.61 1.79 5.63
C ILE A 21 -1.03 3.27 5.71
N SER A 22 -1.87 3.75 4.79
CA SER A 22 -2.36 5.13 4.84
C SER A 22 -3.17 5.40 6.12
N THR A 23 -4.01 4.45 6.53
CA THR A 23 -4.76 4.53 7.79
C THR A 23 -3.83 4.55 8.99
N MET A 24 -2.79 3.71 9.01
CA MET A 24 -1.80 3.69 10.08
C MET A 24 -1.06 5.03 10.22
N VAL A 25 -0.69 5.68 9.11
CA VAL A 25 -0.07 7.01 9.13
C VAL A 25 -1.02 8.06 9.74
N GLY A 26 -2.31 8.00 9.39
CA GLY A 26 -3.31 8.89 9.98
C GLY A 26 -3.50 8.68 11.49
N GLN A 27 -3.40 7.46 11.97
CA GLN A 27 -3.56 7.10 13.39
C GLN A 27 -2.38 7.52 14.29
N LEU A 28 -1.23 7.91 13.71
CA LEU A 28 -0.08 8.44 14.47
C LEU A 28 -0.35 9.81 15.07
N TYR A 29 -1.38 10.51 14.61
CA TYR A 29 -1.70 11.88 15.00
C TYR A 29 -3.11 11.98 15.58
N GLN A 30 -3.36 12.99 16.42
CA GLN A 30 -4.70 13.29 16.91
C GLN A 30 -5.56 13.93 15.82
N ALA A 31 -6.86 13.75 15.92
CA ALA A 31 -7.81 14.40 15.00
C ALA A 31 -7.64 15.93 15.06
N GLY A 32 -7.44 16.55 13.89
CA GLY A 32 -7.22 18.00 13.80
C GLY A 32 -5.77 18.46 13.94
N ASP A 33 -4.80 17.57 14.12
CA ASP A 33 -3.39 17.95 14.15
C ASP A 33 -2.89 18.34 12.74
N LYS A 34 -2.44 19.57 12.57
CA LYS A 34 -1.92 20.09 11.28
C LYS A 34 -0.67 19.36 10.78
N ARG A 35 0.01 18.61 11.63
CA ARG A 35 1.21 17.83 11.26
C ARG A 35 0.87 16.60 10.41
N VAL A 36 -0.38 16.17 10.39
CA VAL A 36 -0.85 15.05 9.56
C VAL A 36 -0.51 15.28 8.09
N ASP A 37 -0.76 16.48 7.56
CA ASP A 37 -0.49 16.81 6.16
C ASP A 37 1.00 16.70 5.82
N SER A 38 1.85 17.17 6.73
CA SER A 38 3.32 17.04 6.59
C SER A 38 3.76 15.59 6.65
N ALA A 39 3.16 14.77 7.50
CA ALA A 39 3.46 13.36 7.61
C ALA A 39 3.09 12.60 6.32
N PHE A 40 1.91 12.88 5.76
CA PHE A 40 1.52 12.31 4.47
C PHE A 40 2.44 12.77 3.35
N THR A 41 2.87 14.02 3.34
CA THR A 41 3.83 14.54 2.35
C THR A 41 5.15 13.76 2.40
N ILE A 42 5.72 13.56 3.59
CA ILE A 42 6.96 12.77 3.77
C ILE A 42 6.72 11.31 3.36
N PHE A 43 5.58 10.73 3.71
CA PHE A 43 5.23 9.37 3.35
C PHE A 43 5.16 9.19 1.82
N TYR A 44 4.47 10.09 1.10
CA TYR A 44 4.41 10.05 -0.35
C TYR A 44 5.76 10.33 -1.02
N MET A 45 6.59 11.20 -0.43
CA MET A 45 7.95 11.42 -0.91
C MET A 45 8.79 10.13 -0.82
N GLY A 46 8.66 9.38 0.28
CA GLY A 46 9.30 8.07 0.44
C GLY A 46 8.83 7.06 -0.61
N ILE A 47 7.53 7.00 -0.91
CA ILE A 47 6.98 6.14 -1.96
C ILE A 47 7.57 6.51 -3.33
N ASN A 48 7.60 7.80 -3.68
CA ASN A 48 8.14 8.25 -4.96
C ASN A 48 9.64 7.99 -5.10
N LEU A 49 10.40 8.17 -4.02
CA LEU A 49 11.82 7.85 -3.99
C LEU A 49 12.05 6.34 -4.20
N GLY A 50 11.24 5.50 -3.54
CA GLY A 50 11.26 4.06 -3.75
C GLY A 50 10.91 3.66 -5.18
N ALA A 51 9.87 4.28 -5.75
CA ALA A 51 9.45 4.05 -7.13
C ALA A 51 10.51 4.48 -8.16
N PHE A 52 11.35 5.44 -7.84
CA PHE A 52 12.49 5.84 -8.66
C PHE A 52 13.67 4.88 -8.54
N ILE A 53 14.06 4.53 -7.32
CA ILE A 53 15.27 3.72 -7.06
C ILE A 53 15.05 2.25 -7.41
N ALA A 54 13.89 1.67 -7.11
CA ALA A 54 13.65 0.23 -7.28
C ALA A 54 13.78 -0.24 -8.74
N PRO A 55 13.20 0.44 -9.76
CA PRO A 55 13.40 0.05 -11.16
C PRO A 55 14.85 0.14 -11.62
N LEU A 56 15.61 1.14 -11.14
CA LEU A 56 17.02 1.29 -11.48
C LEU A 56 17.84 0.13 -10.94
N LEU A 57 17.64 -0.24 -9.68
CA LEU A 57 18.35 -1.38 -9.07
C LEU A 57 17.96 -2.71 -9.71
N CYS A 58 16.67 -2.95 -9.89
CA CYS A 58 16.19 -4.19 -10.50
C CYS A 58 16.57 -4.30 -11.98
N GLY A 59 16.56 -3.18 -12.72
CA GLY A 59 17.01 -3.12 -14.10
C GLY A 59 18.51 -3.38 -14.22
N TYR A 60 19.33 -2.71 -13.42
CA TYR A 60 20.78 -2.91 -13.41
C TYR A 60 21.18 -4.35 -13.10
N LEU A 61 20.49 -5.02 -12.19
CA LEU A 61 20.76 -6.41 -11.83
C LEU A 61 20.14 -7.43 -12.80
N GLY A 62 19.06 -7.06 -13.50
CA GLY A 62 18.31 -7.95 -14.38
C GLY A 62 18.63 -7.80 -15.87
N ASP A 63 19.14 -6.66 -16.30
CA ASP A 63 19.43 -6.37 -17.71
C ASP A 63 20.91 -6.60 -18.02
N THR A 64 21.29 -7.85 -18.12
CA THR A 64 22.66 -8.28 -18.51
C THR A 64 22.77 -8.62 -20.01
N GLY A 65 21.71 -8.34 -20.80
CA GLY A 65 21.62 -8.69 -22.22
C GLY A 65 21.04 -10.07 -22.49
N ASN A 66 20.79 -10.87 -21.45
CA ASN A 66 20.14 -12.18 -21.54
C ASN A 66 18.75 -12.14 -20.88
N ALA A 67 17.71 -12.53 -21.62
CA ALA A 67 16.34 -12.57 -21.08
C ALA A 67 16.18 -13.49 -19.85
N ALA A 68 17.05 -14.48 -19.67
CA ALA A 68 17.06 -15.38 -18.52
C ALA A 68 17.51 -14.68 -17.22
N ASP A 69 18.22 -13.57 -17.31
CA ASP A 69 18.81 -12.88 -16.16
C ASP A 69 17.85 -11.90 -15.48
N PHE A 70 16.70 -11.61 -16.10
CA PHE A 70 15.59 -10.88 -15.45
C PHE A 70 15.17 -11.48 -14.11
N ARG A 71 15.38 -12.79 -13.91
CA ARG A 71 15.16 -13.44 -12.61
C ARG A 71 15.94 -12.80 -11.47
N TRP A 72 17.14 -12.26 -11.74
CA TRP A 72 17.97 -11.60 -10.73
C TRP A 72 17.37 -10.27 -10.25
N GLY A 73 16.76 -9.51 -11.18
CA GLY A 73 16.00 -8.31 -10.84
C GLY A 73 14.80 -8.62 -9.94
N PHE A 74 14.04 -9.68 -10.25
CA PHE A 74 12.93 -10.14 -9.40
C PHE A 74 13.40 -10.66 -8.03
N MET A 75 14.54 -11.36 -7.98
CA MET A 75 15.12 -11.82 -6.71
C MET A 75 15.57 -10.63 -5.85
N ALA A 76 16.17 -9.61 -6.44
CA ALA A 76 16.54 -8.38 -5.74
C ALA A 76 15.30 -7.68 -5.13
N ALA A 77 14.21 -7.57 -5.89
CA ALA A 77 12.95 -7.03 -5.39
C ALA A 77 12.39 -7.88 -4.22
N CYS A 78 12.43 -9.20 -4.35
CA CYS A 78 11.99 -10.12 -3.30
C CYS A 78 12.80 -9.94 -2.01
N VAL A 79 14.12 -9.87 -2.09
CA VAL A 79 14.99 -9.60 -0.93
C VAL A 79 14.67 -8.26 -0.29
N GLY A 80 14.47 -7.21 -1.09
CA GLY A 80 14.07 -5.88 -0.61
C GLY A 80 12.74 -5.92 0.14
N MET A 81 11.76 -6.67 -0.35
CA MET A 81 10.47 -6.85 0.33
C MET A 81 10.61 -7.59 1.66
N ILE A 82 11.42 -8.66 1.72
CA ILE A 82 11.69 -9.41 2.95
C ILE A 82 12.36 -8.51 3.99
N VAL A 83 13.39 -7.76 3.60
CA VAL A 83 14.08 -6.80 4.49
C VAL A 83 13.09 -5.74 5.01
N SER A 84 12.26 -5.17 4.13
CA SER A 84 11.23 -4.20 4.51
C SER A 84 10.23 -4.79 5.51
N LEU A 85 9.79 -6.04 5.30
CA LEU A 85 8.87 -6.74 6.20
C LEU A 85 9.50 -6.97 7.58
N ILE A 86 10.76 -7.42 7.64
CA ILE A 86 11.49 -7.62 8.88
C ILE A 86 11.64 -6.29 9.64
N LEU A 87 12.05 -5.23 8.95
CA LEU A 87 12.15 -3.90 9.55
C LEU A 87 10.80 -3.41 10.07
N PHE A 88 9.72 -3.59 9.31
CA PHE A 88 8.38 -3.22 9.75
C PHE A 88 7.96 -3.97 11.01
N ILE A 89 8.12 -5.30 11.06
CA ILE A 89 7.73 -6.12 12.22
C ILE A 89 8.55 -5.74 13.46
N THR A 90 9.85 -5.50 13.31
CA THR A 90 10.74 -5.17 14.45
C THR A 90 10.55 -3.77 14.97
N LEU A 91 10.29 -2.81 14.09
CA LEU A 91 10.20 -1.40 14.45
C LEU A 91 8.76 -0.94 14.74
N LYS A 92 7.76 -1.67 14.24
CA LYS A 92 6.34 -1.33 14.39
C LYS A 92 5.97 -1.03 15.84
N ASN A 93 6.25 -1.92 16.75
CA ASN A 93 5.83 -1.79 18.15
C ASN A 93 6.58 -0.69 18.92
N LYS A 94 7.72 -0.22 18.40
CA LYS A 94 8.52 0.82 19.02
C LYS A 94 8.18 2.22 18.52
N TYR A 95 7.87 2.37 17.25
CA TYR A 95 7.70 3.67 16.59
C TYR A 95 6.26 3.96 16.12
N LEU A 96 5.45 2.92 15.88
CA LEU A 96 4.06 3.06 15.45
C LEU A 96 3.13 2.93 16.66
N VAL A 97 3.08 4.00 17.45
CA VAL A 97 2.17 4.13 18.59
C VAL A 97 1.27 5.33 18.41
N THR A 98 0.03 5.20 18.84
CA THR A 98 -0.93 6.32 18.86
C THR A 98 -0.47 7.39 19.86
N PRO A 99 -0.95 8.63 19.76
CA PRO A 99 -0.67 9.68 20.75
C PRO A 99 -1.10 9.30 22.18
N THR A 100 -1.98 8.31 22.32
CA THR A 100 -2.43 7.74 23.61
C THR A 100 -1.53 6.63 24.13
N GLY A 101 -0.44 6.25 23.40
CA GLY A 101 0.50 5.19 23.78
C GLY A 101 0.06 3.77 23.41
N GLU A 102 -1.05 3.60 22.69
CA GLU A 102 -1.52 2.29 22.24
C GLU A 102 -0.80 1.86 20.94
N GLN A 103 -0.55 0.58 20.78
CA GLN A 103 0.08 0.04 19.58
C GLN A 103 -0.89 0.07 18.40
N ILE A 104 -0.45 0.62 17.26
CA ILE A 104 -1.24 0.65 16.03
C ILE A 104 -1.27 -0.74 15.41
N GLY A 105 -2.50 -1.20 15.04
CA GLY A 105 -2.72 -2.51 14.42
C GLY A 105 -2.94 -3.66 15.40
N GLU A 106 -3.23 -3.39 16.68
CA GLU A 106 -3.86 -4.34 17.57
C GLU A 106 -5.35 -4.48 17.26
N LYS A 107 -5.93 -5.63 17.68
CA LYS A 107 -7.38 -5.85 17.53
C LYS A 107 -8.13 -4.69 18.19
N PRO A 108 -9.12 -4.08 17.50
CA PRO A 108 -9.91 -3.02 18.10
C PRO A 108 -10.61 -3.58 19.35
N ASN A 109 -10.48 -2.88 20.48
CA ASN A 109 -11.31 -3.15 21.63
C ASN A 109 -12.77 -2.83 21.25
N SER A 110 -13.71 -3.66 21.67
CA SER A 110 -15.15 -3.55 21.37
C SER A 110 -15.73 -2.14 21.61
N ALA A 111 -15.17 -1.37 22.55
CA ALA A 111 -15.53 0.02 22.78
C ALA A 111 -15.07 0.98 21.66
N ARG A 112 -14.12 0.57 20.81
CA ARG A 112 -13.56 1.37 19.69
C ARG A 112 -14.32 1.11 18.40
N GLU A 113 -14.88 -0.10 18.22
CA GLU A 113 -15.74 -0.44 17.09
C GLU A 113 -16.96 0.46 17.05
N VAL A 114 -17.60 0.70 18.19
CA VAL A 114 -18.79 1.57 18.31
C VAL A 114 -18.49 3.02 17.94
N LYS A 115 -17.30 3.54 18.28
CA LYS A 115 -16.89 4.92 17.91
C LYS A 115 -16.48 5.03 16.44
N SER A 116 -15.82 4.03 15.89
CA SER A 116 -15.37 3.99 14.49
C SER A 116 -16.56 3.84 13.53
N GLU A 117 -17.55 3.01 13.87
CA GLU A 117 -18.75 2.87 13.04
C GLU A 117 -19.59 4.16 13.00
N THR A 118 -19.58 4.96 14.07
CA THR A 118 -20.34 6.22 14.11
C THR A 118 -19.66 7.37 13.35
N GLU A 119 -18.30 7.34 13.24
CA GLU A 119 -17.55 8.39 12.51
C GLU A 119 -17.31 8.07 11.03
N VAL A 120 -17.34 6.81 10.61
CA VAL A 120 -16.97 6.36 9.24
C VAL A 120 -18.19 6.11 8.34
N ALA A 121 -19.39 6.23 8.83
CA ALA A 121 -20.60 6.11 8.02
C ALA A 121 -20.88 7.38 7.18
N ALA A 122 -19.90 7.82 6.39
CA ALA A 122 -20.20 8.66 5.24
C ALA A 122 -21.08 7.83 4.28
N PRO A 123 -22.24 8.34 3.84
CA PRO A 123 -23.15 7.58 3.01
C PRO A 123 -22.43 7.14 1.74
N VAL A 124 -22.42 5.84 1.49
CA VAL A 124 -21.83 5.27 0.28
C VAL A 124 -22.51 5.90 -0.92
N ASN A 125 -21.77 6.66 -1.69
CA ASN A 125 -22.31 7.33 -2.88
C ASN A 125 -22.39 6.31 -4.02
N TYR A 126 -23.50 5.59 -4.09
CA TYR A 126 -23.77 4.56 -5.11
C TYR A 126 -23.71 5.12 -6.54
N THR A 127 -24.00 6.41 -6.72
CA THR A 127 -23.91 7.07 -8.04
C THR A 127 -22.45 7.20 -8.48
N ALA A 128 -21.53 7.57 -7.57
CA ALA A 128 -20.11 7.60 -7.87
C ALA A 128 -19.56 6.20 -8.16
N MET A 129 -19.99 5.18 -7.42
CA MET A 129 -19.61 3.78 -7.71
C MET A 129 -20.09 3.34 -9.09
N GLY A 130 -21.32 3.68 -9.49
CA GLY A 130 -21.86 3.39 -10.82
C GLY A 130 -21.06 4.06 -11.94
N ILE A 131 -20.67 5.31 -11.76
CA ILE A 131 -19.83 6.05 -12.73
C ILE A 131 -18.47 5.38 -12.88
N TRP A 132 -17.80 5.01 -11.78
CA TRP A 132 -16.51 4.32 -11.82
C TRP A 132 -16.61 2.94 -12.45
N ALA A 133 -17.67 2.19 -12.18
CA ALA A 133 -17.91 0.88 -12.81
C ALA A 133 -18.11 1.02 -14.32
N ALA A 134 -18.84 2.05 -14.78
CA ALA A 134 -19.03 2.34 -16.19
C ALA A 134 -17.73 2.76 -16.88
N VAL A 135 -16.92 3.60 -16.25
CA VAL A 135 -15.60 4.01 -16.76
C VAL A 135 -14.66 2.81 -16.87
N PHE A 136 -14.60 1.96 -15.85
CA PHE A 136 -13.78 0.74 -15.87
C PHE A 136 -14.26 -0.26 -16.93
N GLY A 137 -15.57 -0.46 -17.05
CA GLY A 137 -16.16 -1.32 -18.07
C GLY A 137 -15.88 -0.80 -19.48
N GLY A 138 -15.98 0.50 -19.70
CA GLY A 138 -15.66 1.15 -20.96
C GLY A 138 -14.17 1.04 -21.34
N LEU A 139 -13.27 1.19 -20.36
CA LEU A 139 -11.84 0.98 -20.56
C LEU A 139 -11.52 -0.49 -20.91
N LEU A 140 -12.09 -1.45 -20.21
CA LEU A 140 -11.91 -2.88 -20.52
C LEU A 140 -12.45 -3.23 -21.91
N TYR A 141 -13.58 -2.64 -22.32
CA TYR A 141 -14.12 -2.83 -23.64
C TYR A 141 -13.21 -2.25 -24.74
N LEU A 142 -12.64 -1.06 -24.52
CA LEU A 142 -11.64 -0.46 -25.41
C LEU A 142 -10.38 -1.32 -25.55
N PHE A 143 -9.88 -1.86 -24.44
CA PHE A 143 -8.71 -2.75 -24.45
C PHE A 143 -8.98 -4.11 -25.10
N HIS A 144 -10.23 -4.53 -25.18
CA HIS A 144 -10.60 -5.77 -25.90
C HIS A 144 -10.62 -5.59 -27.41
N PHE A 145 -10.80 -4.34 -27.90
CA PHE A 145 -10.88 -4.03 -29.32
C PHE A 145 -9.57 -3.52 -29.94
N VAL A 146 -8.53 -3.21 -29.14
CA VAL A 146 -7.19 -2.83 -29.58
C VAL A 146 -6.24 -4.03 -29.46
#